data_b4da3df4028aed6a1d45844a1f32e16d
#
_entry.id   b4da3df4028aed6a1d45844a1f32e16d
#
_cell.length_a   1.000
_cell.length_b   1.000
_cell.length_c   1.000
_cell.angle_alpha   90.00
_cell.angle_beta   90.00
_cell.angle_gamma   90.00
#
_symmetry.space_group_name_H-M   'P 1'
#
loop_
_entity.id
_entity.type
_entity.pdbx_description
1 polymer ?
#
loop_
_entity_poly.entity_id
_entity_poly.type
_entity_poly.pdbx_seq_one_letter_code
_entity_poly.pdbx_strand_id
1 'polypeptide(L)'
;TNGEDYELIFGYHPELRDSSLYDCAADMVEAFWCHDAIPDSLFYSKVAAVTCGLRLDADAPNYWQARLESVLTRHGRDAETLIDRVASLSVGDQMRFWSFVWSTTLDDEVRSRRDFHRGYILRRYPQMVPVYDSARKLFFNGINFSSEPSPRNFPECE
;
A
#
# COMPACT_ATOMS: atom_id res chain seq x y z
N THR A 1 -3.41 19.67 2.03
CA THR A 1 -4.23 18.82 1.12
C THR A 1 -5.27 18.11 1.95
N ASN A 2 -6.54 18.37 1.69
CA ASN A 2 -7.66 17.74 2.36
C ASN A 2 -7.90 16.35 1.77
N GLY A 3 -8.59 15.44 2.50
CA GLY A 3 -8.90 14.10 1.99
C GLY A 3 -9.65 14.10 0.66
N GLU A 4 -10.42 15.16 0.38
CA GLU A 4 -11.12 15.36 -0.89
C GLU A 4 -10.18 15.49 -2.09
N ASP A 5 -9.00 16.13 -1.93
CA ASP A 5 -8.02 16.28 -3.00
C ASP A 5 -7.42 14.91 -3.40
N TYR A 6 -7.26 13.99 -2.43
CA TYR A 6 -6.78 12.64 -2.71
C TYR A 6 -7.84 11.78 -3.40
N GLU A 7 -9.11 11.95 -3.05
CA GLU A 7 -10.19 11.25 -3.74
C GLU A 7 -10.32 11.72 -5.19
N LEU A 8 -10.10 13.01 -5.44
CA LEU A 8 -10.08 13.58 -6.79
C LEU A 8 -8.90 13.03 -7.63
N ILE A 9 -7.73 12.86 -7.01
CA ILE A 9 -6.51 12.43 -7.71
C ILE A 9 -6.44 10.92 -7.91
N PHE A 10 -6.84 10.14 -6.89
CA PHE A 10 -6.69 8.69 -6.86
C PHE A 10 -8.00 7.93 -7.01
N GLY A 11 -9.16 8.62 -7.04
CA GLY A 11 -10.47 8.04 -7.27
C GLY A 11 -10.75 7.83 -8.76
N TYR A 12 -11.63 6.88 -9.08
CA TYR A 12 -12.13 6.73 -10.44
C TYR A 12 -13.19 7.79 -10.73
N HIS A 13 -12.86 8.74 -11.60
CA HIS A 13 -13.73 9.81 -12.06
C HIS A 13 -13.96 9.69 -13.57
N PRO A 14 -14.99 8.95 -14.01
CA PRO A 14 -15.25 8.74 -15.45
C PRO A 14 -15.47 10.07 -16.20
N GLU A 15 -15.93 11.09 -15.50
CA GLU A 15 -16.12 12.44 -16.03
C GLU A 15 -14.80 13.20 -16.31
N LEU A 16 -13.69 12.75 -15.70
CA LEU A 16 -12.36 13.34 -15.87
C LEU A 16 -11.45 12.52 -16.78
N ARG A 17 -11.98 11.52 -17.48
CA ARG A 17 -11.17 10.61 -18.34
C ARG A 17 -10.27 11.30 -19.35
N ASP A 18 -10.70 12.46 -19.86
CA ASP A 18 -9.94 13.26 -20.82
C ASP A 18 -9.08 14.33 -20.16
N SER A 19 -8.95 14.29 -18.83
CA SER A 19 -8.18 15.31 -18.11
C SER A 19 -6.69 14.93 -18.02
N SER A 20 -5.82 15.93 -18.12
CA SER A 20 -4.37 15.79 -17.90
C SER A 20 -3.99 15.27 -16.52
N LEU A 21 -4.94 15.12 -15.59
CA LEU A 21 -4.71 14.55 -14.26
C LEU A 21 -4.30 13.09 -14.32
N TYR A 22 -4.82 12.32 -15.27
CA TYR A 22 -4.41 10.92 -15.45
C TYR A 22 -2.98 10.81 -15.98
N ASP A 23 -2.56 11.73 -16.84
CA ASP A 23 -1.21 11.76 -17.40
C ASP A 23 -0.16 12.07 -16.32
N CYS A 24 -0.55 12.76 -15.24
CA CYS A 24 0.32 13.13 -14.12
C CYS A 24 0.24 12.16 -12.94
N ALA A 25 -0.51 11.07 -13.01
CA ALA A 25 -0.77 10.20 -11.87
C ALA A 25 0.51 9.61 -11.26
N ALA A 26 1.45 9.18 -12.11
CA ALA A 26 2.76 8.68 -11.66
C ALA A 26 3.56 9.77 -10.94
N ASP A 27 3.67 10.96 -11.54
CA ASP A 27 4.43 12.09 -10.99
C ASP A 27 3.86 12.53 -9.64
N MET A 28 2.54 12.50 -9.48
CA MET A 28 1.88 12.85 -8.24
C MET A 28 2.14 11.84 -7.13
N VAL A 29 2.14 10.55 -7.45
CA VAL A 29 2.52 9.48 -6.51
C VAL A 29 3.97 9.67 -6.10
N GLU A 30 4.88 9.86 -7.06
CA GLU A 30 6.30 10.06 -6.78
C GLU A 30 6.52 11.32 -5.91
N ALA A 31 5.91 12.45 -6.25
CA ALA A 31 5.99 13.67 -5.47
C ALA A 31 5.49 13.50 -4.03
N PHE A 32 4.43 12.71 -3.82
CA PHE A 32 3.95 12.39 -2.48
C PHE A 32 5.00 11.55 -1.70
N TRP A 33 5.57 10.52 -2.33
CA TRP A 33 6.50 9.61 -1.68
C TRP A 33 7.90 10.21 -1.46
N CYS A 34 8.27 11.25 -2.20
CA CYS A 34 9.53 11.98 -2.06
C CYS A 34 9.43 13.25 -1.19
N HIS A 35 8.46 13.32 -0.29
CA HIS A 35 8.21 14.51 0.53
C HIS A 35 8.98 14.47 1.86
N ASP A 36 10.16 15.10 1.92
CA ASP A 36 11.08 15.10 3.07
C ASP A 36 10.64 15.98 4.26
N ALA A 37 9.63 16.85 4.06
CA ALA A 37 9.24 17.86 5.05
C ALA A 37 8.27 17.36 6.14
N ILE A 38 7.83 16.10 6.08
CA ILE A 38 6.83 15.55 7.01
C ILE A 38 7.51 14.50 7.92
N PRO A 39 7.32 14.54 9.25
CA PRO A 39 7.80 13.48 10.13
C PRO A 39 7.26 12.09 9.71
N ASP A 40 8.12 11.07 9.75
CA ASP A 40 7.81 9.70 9.31
C ASP A 40 6.47 9.19 9.86
N SER A 41 6.20 9.42 11.14
CA SER A 41 4.96 8.97 11.77
C SER A 41 3.70 9.59 11.16
N LEU A 42 3.75 10.87 10.77
CA LEU A 42 2.66 11.57 10.10
C LEU A 42 2.56 11.15 8.64
N PHE A 43 3.70 10.99 7.98
CA PHE A 43 3.77 10.51 6.60
C PHE A 43 3.10 9.14 6.47
N TYR A 44 3.49 8.15 7.28
CA TYR A 44 2.90 6.81 7.23
C TYR A 44 1.45 6.76 7.71
N SER A 45 1.00 7.69 8.53
CA SER A 45 -0.43 7.85 8.83
C SER A 45 -1.22 8.28 7.60
N LYS A 46 -0.65 9.20 6.79
CA LYS A 46 -1.26 9.63 5.51
C LYS A 46 -1.24 8.50 4.48
N VAL A 47 -0.12 7.77 4.38
CA VAL A 47 -0.01 6.58 3.50
C VAL A 47 -1.11 5.58 3.82
N ALA A 48 -1.30 5.24 5.10
CA ALA A 48 -2.33 4.30 5.52
C ALA A 48 -3.75 4.80 5.17
N ALA A 49 -4.05 6.08 5.44
CA ALA A 49 -5.35 6.68 5.15
C ALA A 49 -5.67 6.71 3.64
N VAL A 50 -4.71 7.16 2.81
CA VAL A 50 -4.86 7.17 1.35
C VAL A 50 -5.08 5.76 0.82
N THR A 51 -4.29 4.79 1.28
CA THR A 51 -4.41 3.39 0.85
C THR A 51 -5.82 2.82 1.10
N CYS A 52 -6.44 3.16 2.23
CA CYS A 52 -7.80 2.72 2.55
C CYS A 52 -8.88 3.30 1.62
N GLY A 53 -8.62 4.45 1.00
CA GLY A 53 -9.55 5.14 0.09
C GLY A 53 -9.34 4.78 -1.39
N LEU A 54 -8.21 4.17 -1.76
CA LEU A 54 -7.88 3.88 -3.15
C LEU A 54 -8.81 2.83 -3.76
N ARG A 55 -9.19 3.06 -5.04
CA ARG A 55 -9.89 2.09 -5.88
C ARG A 55 -8.90 1.47 -6.88
N LEU A 56 -9.15 0.23 -7.28
CA LEU A 56 -8.18 -0.61 -8.00
C LEU A 56 -8.18 -0.45 -9.53
N ASP A 57 -8.92 0.49 -10.08
CA ASP A 57 -9.23 0.55 -11.51
C ASP A 57 -8.56 1.69 -12.29
N ALA A 58 -7.46 2.25 -11.76
CA ALA A 58 -6.69 3.32 -12.41
C ALA A 58 -5.17 3.11 -12.28
N ASP A 59 -4.37 3.84 -13.06
CA ASP A 59 -2.90 3.72 -13.06
C ASP A 59 -2.26 4.19 -11.74
N ALA A 60 -2.77 5.27 -11.15
CA ALA A 60 -2.26 5.79 -9.88
C ALA A 60 -2.23 4.75 -8.73
N PRO A 61 -3.27 3.90 -8.54
CA PRO A 61 -3.20 2.79 -7.59
C PRO A 61 -2.06 1.81 -7.85
N ASN A 62 -1.70 1.54 -9.10
CA ASN A 62 -0.60 0.63 -9.43
C ASN A 62 0.75 1.21 -9.01
N TYR A 63 0.99 2.51 -9.27
CA TYR A 63 2.20 3.20 -8.80
C TYR A 63 2.25 3.26 -7.27
N TRP A 64 1.13 3.56 -6.64
CA TRP A 64 1.00 3.57 -5.18
C TRP A 64 1.30 2.20 -4.57
N GLN A 65 0.75 1.13 -5.14
CA GLN A 65 1.02 -0.24 -4.69
C GLN A 65 2.50 -0.58 -4.80
N ALA A 66 3.15 -0.22 -5.90
CA ALA A 66 4.56 -0.50 -6.09
C ALA A 66 5.43 0.18 -5.02
N ARG A 67 5.13 1.43 -4.66
CA ARG A 67 5.79 2.14 -3.55
C ARG A 67 5.50 1.49 -2.20
N LEU A 68 4.24 1.20 -1.91
CA LEU A 68 3.81 0.56 -0.68
C LEU A 68 4.47 -0.82 -0.50
N GLU A 69 4.50 -1.62 -1.55
CA GLU A 69 5.17 -2.91 -1.58
C GLU A 69 6.67 -2.77 -1.30
N SER A 70 7.34 -1.76 -1.88
CA SER A 70 8.74 -1.49 -1.62
C SER A 70 9.02 -1.21 -0.15
N VAL A 71 8.18 -0.42 0.53
CA VAL A 71 8.30 -0.18 1.97
C VAL A 71 8.09 -1.47 2.76
N LEU A 72 7.02 -2.21 2.47
CA LEU A 72 6.64 -3.42 3.21
C LEU A 72 7.60 -4.60 2.97
N THR A 73 8.40 -4.59 1.92
CA THR A 73 9.39 -5.64 1.65
C THR A 73 10.78 -5.34 2.19
N ARG A 74 11.05 -4.10 2.54
CA ARG A 74 12.29 -3.74 3.23
C ARG A 74 12.19 -4.13 4.71
N HIS A 75 13.23 -4.76 5.23
CA HIS A 75 13.35 -4.96 6.67
C HIS A 75 13.86 -3.65 7.29
N GLY A 76 13.02 -3.00 8.11
CA GLY A 76 13.44 -1.77 8.73
C GLY A 76 12.30 -0.98 9.39
N ARG A 77 12.69 0.16 9.96
CA ARG A 77 11.82 1.04 10.76
C ARG A 77 10.61 1.56 10.00
N ASP A 78 10.74 1.78 8.69
CA ASP A 78 9.67 2.34 7.87
C ASP A 78 8.48 1.38 7.75
N ALA A 79 8.76 0.11 7.45
CA ALA A 79 7.73 -0.92 7.41
C ALA A 79 7.04 -1.09 8.77
N GLU A 80 7.81 -1.11 9.85
CA GLU A 80 7.28 -1.20 11.22
C GLU A 80 6.41 0.02 11.55
N THR A 81 6.87 1.23 11.22
CA THR A 81 6.10 2.46 11.44
C THR A 81 4.79 2.45 10.67
N LEU A 82 4.81 2.03 9.41
CA LEU A 82 3.59 1.90 8.61
C LEU A 82 2.61 0.88 9.24
N ILE A 83 3.10 -0.30 9.62
CA ILE A 83 2.29 -1.33 10.26
C ILE A 83 1.69 -0.83 11.60
N ASP A 84 2.45 -0.09 12.39
CA ASP A 84 1.96 0.53 13.63
C ASP A 84 0.81 1.51 13.35
N ARG A 85 0.85 2.26 12.24
CA ARG A 85 -0.25 3.14 11.83
C ARG A 85 -1.47 2.36 11.36
N VAL A 86 -1.27 1.31 10.57
CA VAL A 86 -2.37 0.43 10.14
C VAL A 86 -3.05 -0.23 11.35
N ALA A 87 -2.29 -0.68 12.33
CA ALA A 87 -2.82 -1.29 13.54
C ALA A 87 -3.70 -0.36 14.38
N SER A 88 -3.53 0.96 14.25
CA SER A 88 -4.37 1.97 14.91
C SER A 88 -5.69 2.28 14.19
N LEU A 89 -5.88 1.77 12.97
CA LEU A 89 -7.10 1.96 12.19
C LEU A 89 -8.24 1.07 12.68
N SER A 90 -9.47 1.37 12.23
CA SER A 90 -10.60 0.46 12.41
C SER A 90 -10.34 -0.89 11.73
N VAL A 91 -10.99 -1.96 12.20
CA VAL A 91 -10.89 -3.30 11.58
C VAL A 91 -11.29 -3.26 10.10
N GLY A 92 -12.30 -2.45 9.74
CA GLY A 92 -12.72 -2.27 8.35
C GLY A 92 -11.63 -1.61 7.50
N ASP A 93 -10.96 -0.60 8.01
CA ASP A 93 -9.87 0.07 7.31
C ASP A 93 -8.61 -0.80 7.24
N GLN A 94 -8.30 -1.55 8.29
CA GLN A 94 -7.24 -2.57 8.24
C GLN A 94 -7.52 -3.59 7.12
N MET A 95 -8.76 -4.05 6.98
CA MET A 95 -9.15 -4.97 5.91
C MET A 95 -8.97 -4.33 4.53
N ARG A 96 -9.38 -3.07 4.35
CA ARG A 96 -9.19 -2.31 3.10
C ARG A 96 -7.71 -2.16 2.76
N PHE A 97 -6.89 -1.75 3.73
CA PHE A 97 -5.45 -1.60 3.56
C PHE A 97 -4.80 -2.91 3.10
N TRP A 98 -4.98 -4.00 3.84
CA TRP A 98 -4.36 -5.28 3.49
C TRP A 98 -4.93 -5.88 2.21
N SER A 99 -6.21 -5.71 1.93
CA SER A 99 -6.80 -6.11 0.66
C SER A 99 -6.18 -5.35 -0.52
N PHE A 100 -5.93 -4.06 -0.37
CA PHE A 100 -5.23 -3.27 -1.38
C PHE A 100 -3.80 -3.76 -1.58
N VAL A 101 -3.05 -4.02 -0.52
CA VAL A 101 -1.68 -4.56 -0.58
C VAL A 101 -1.63 -5.88 -1.36
N TRP A 102 -2.60 -6.77 -1.13
CA TRP A 102 -2.63 -8.09 -1.76
C TRP A 102 -3.25 -8.11 -3.16
N SER A 103 -3.98 -7.09 -3.57
CA SER A 103 -4.76 -7.06 -4.81
C SER A 103 -4.00 -6.60 -6.05
N THR A 104 -2.69 -6.36 -5.97
CA THR A 104 -1.92 -5.79 -7.08
C THR A 104 -2.04 -6.60 -8.39
N THR A 105 -2.03 -5.94 -9.51
CA THR A 105 -1.98 -6.52 -10.85
C THR A 105 -0.58 -6.97 -11.27
N LEU A 106 0.43 -6.62 -10.46
CA LEU A 106 1.80 -7.00 -10.69
C LEU A 106 1.99 -8.44 -10.23
N ASP A 107 2.71 -9.23 -10.93
CA ASP A 107 3.11 -10.62 -10.74
C ASP A 107 2.56 -11.32 -9.46
N ASP A 108 1.44 -12.01 -9.59
CA ASP A 108 0.75 -12.70 -8.49
C ASP A 108 1.65 -13.75 -7.81
N GLU A 109 2.57 -14.36 -8.55
CA GLU A 109 3.50 -15.35 -8.02
C GLU A 109 4.51 -14.70 -7.08
N VAL A 110 5.03 -13.55 -7.44
CA VAL A 110 5.99 -12.79 -6.61
C VAL A 110 5.34 -12.32 -5.32
N ARG A 111 4.14 -11.77 -5.42
CA ARG A 111 3.42 -11.22 -4.26
C ARG A 111 3.00 -12.26 -3.25
N SER A 112 2.50 -13.35 -3.71
CA SER A 112 2.01 -14.42 -2.87
C SER A 112 3.11 -15.12 -2.05
N ARG A 113 4.37 -14.96 -2.43
CA ARG A 113 5.55 -15.46 -1.69
C ARG A 113 5.95 -14.54 -0.53
N ARG A 114 5.37 -13.34 -0.40
CA ARG A 114 5.75 -12.37 0.62
C ARG A 114 4.87 -12.48 1.84
N ASP A 115 5.49 -12.33 2.96
CA ASP A 115 4.85 -12.39 4.28
C ASP A 115 4.89 -11.01 4.98
N PHE A 116 4.78 -9.94 4.27
CA PHE A 116 4.80 -8.54 4.74
C PHE A 116 4.83 -8.37 6.26
N HIS A 117 5.92 -8.78 6.90
CA HIS A 117 6.12 -8.67 8.35
C HIS A 117 5.07 -9.38 9.23
N ARG A 118 4.48 -10.50 8.76
CA ARG A 118 3.50 -11.26 9.56
C ARG A 118 4.01 -11.60 10.95
N GLY A 119 5.29 -11.95 11.08
CA GLY A 119 5.94 -12.20 12.37
C GLY A 119 5.95 -10.97 13.28
N TYR A 120 6.16 -9.77 12.73
CA TYR A 120 6.06 -8.51 13.47
C TYR A 120 4.62 -8.26 13.92
N ILE A 121 3.66 -8.42 13.02
CA ILE A 121 2.23 -8.26 13.30
C ILE A 121 1.80 -9.23 14.41
N LEU A 122 2.20 -10.49 14.32
CA LEU A 122 1.85 -11.51 15.32
C LEU A 122 2.36 -11.17 16.72
N ARG A 123 3.57 -10.65 16.81
CA ARG A 123 4.16 -10.29 18.12
C ARG A 123 3.57 -9.02 18.71
N ARG A 124 3.31 -8.02 17.87
CA ARG A 124 2.97 -6.67 18.34
C ARG A 124 1.48 -6.37 18.30
N TYR A 125 0.77 -6.95 17.33
CA TYR A 125 -0.64 -6.71 17.06
C TYR A 125 -1.40 -8.02 16.75
N PRO A 126 -1.41 -8.99 17.69
CA PRO A 126 -2.02 -10.31 17.44
C PRO A 126 -3.49 -10.22 17.02
N GLN A 127 -4.23 -9.19 17.45
CA GLN A 127 -5.61 -8.93 17.07
C GLN A 127 -5.76 -8.57 15.56
N MET A 128 -4.71 -8.08 14.91
CA MET A 128 -4.73 -7.76 13.47
C MET A 128 -4.44 -8.99 12.59
N VAL A 129 -3.87 -10.06 13.13
CA VAL A 129 -3.52 -11.27 12.36
C VAL A 129 -4.71 -11.87 11.61
N PRO A 130 -5.90 -12.03 12.21
CA PRO A 130 -7.06 -12.56 11.49
C PRO A 130 -7.46 -11.69 10.28
N VAL A 131 -7.35 -10.37 10.40
CA VAL A 131 -7.65 -9.43 9.31
C VAL A 131 -6.62 -9.55 8.20
N TYR A 132 -5.34 -9.55 8.55
CA TYR A 132 -4.23 -9.73 7.62
C TYR A 132 -4.34 -11.05 6.85
N ASP A 133 -4.54 -12.17 7.55
CA ASP A 133 -4.67 -13.49 6.94
C ASP A 133 -5.94 -13.61 6.08
N SER A 134 -7.04 -12.97 6.48
CA SER A 134 -8.28 -12.96 5.69
C SER A 134 -8.11 -12.17 4.39
N ALA A 135 -7.51 -10.99 4.44
CA ALA A 135 -7.22 -10.20 3.25
C ALA A 135 -6.31 -10.97 2.28
N ARG A 136 -5.27 -11.62 2.79
CA ARG A 136 -4.39 -12.47 1.98
C ARG A 136 -5.14 -13.61 1.29
N LYS A 137 -6.00 -14.31 2.01
CA LYS A 137 -6.77 -15.45 1.47
C LYS A 137 -7.70 -15.07 0.32
N LEU A 138 -8.21 -13.84 0.28
CA LEU A 138 -9.06 -13.38 -0.83
C LEU A 138 -8.34 -13.47 -2.19
N PHE A 139 -7.02 -13.29 -2.20
CA PHE A 139 -6.23 -13.23 -3.42
C PHE A 139 -5.36 -14.49 -3.66
N PHE A 140 -5.13 -15.32 -2.64
CA PHE A 140 -4.14 -16.41 -2.69
C PHE A 140 -4.62 -17.74 -2.12
N ASN A 141 -5.83 -18.16 -2.38
CA ASN A 141 -6.30 -19.48 -1.97
C ASN A 141 -5.55 -20.61 -2.70
N GLY A 142 -4.76 -21.39 -1.96
CA GLY A 142 -4.25 -22.68 -2.42
C GLY A 142 -2.88 -22.68 -3.08
N ILE A 143 -2.10 -21.60 -3.01
CA ILE A 143 -0.78 -21.56 -3.62
C ILE A 143 0.32 -21.80 -2.55
N ASN A 144 1.19 -22.79 -2.76
CA ASN A 144 2.37 -23.04 -1.92
C ASN A 144 3.57 -22.28 -2.48
N PHE A 145 4.24 -21.48 -1.64
CA PHE A 145 5.34 -20.62 -2.05
C PHE A 145 6.65 -21.00 -1.42
N SER A 146 7.71 -21.08 -2.22
CA SER A 146 9.01 -21.62 -1.82
C SER A 146 10.23 -20.74 -2.06
N SER A 147 10.09 -19.54 -2.62
CA SER A 147 11.24 -18.64 -2.86
C SER A 147 10.90 -17.15 -2.62
N GLU A 148 11.86 -16.40 -2.07
CA GLU A 148 11.73 -14.96 -1.89
C GLU A 148 12.12 -14.20 -3.17
N PRO A 149 11.33 -13.24 -3.63
CA PRO A 149 11.66 -12.39 -4.78
C PRO A 149 12.65 -11.28 -4.39
N SER A 150 13.41 -10.83 -5.36
CA SER A 150 14.29 -9.66 -5.21
C SER A 150 13.47 -8.38 -5.01
N PRO A 151 13.92 -7.46 -4.14
CA PRO A 151 13.28 -6.17 -3.97
C PRO A 151 13.36 -5.33 -5.26
N ARG A 152 12.32 -4.56 -5.53
CA ARG A 152 12.35 -3.56 -6.62
C ARG A 152 13.17 -2.35 -6.21
N ASN A 153 13.98 -1.86 -7.13
CA ASN A 153 14.69 -0.60 -6.96
C ASN A 153 13.81 0.54 -7.50
N PHE A 154 13.46 1.47 -6.64
CA PHE A 154 12.89 2.75 -7.04
C PHE A 154 14.00 3.80 -7.09
N PRO A 155 13.85 4.84 -7.92
CA PRO A 155 14.76 5.97 -7.88
C PRO A 155 14.79 6.54 -6.45
N GLU A 156 15.97 6.90 -5.97
CA GLU A 156 16.12 7.62 -4.70
C GLU A 156 15.49 9.00 -4.87
N CYS A 157 14.88 9.52 -3.80
CA CYS A 157 14.36 10.88 -3.79
C CYS A 157 15.55 11.84 -3.73
N GLU A 158 15.73 12.68 -4.76
CA GLU A 158 16.73 13.76 -4.81
C GLU A 158 16.30 14.99 -4.00
#